data_ca9db3958420408b7277078c6c6280ce
#
_entry.id   ca9db3958420408b7277078c6c6280ce
#
_cell.length_a   1.000
_cell.length_b   1.000
_cell.length_c   1.000
_cell.angle_alpha   90.00
_cell.angle_beta   90.00
_cell.angle_gamma   90.00
#
_symmetry.space_group_name_H-M   'P 1'
#
loop_
_entity.id
_entity.type
_entity.pdbx_description
1 polymer ?
#
loop_
_entity_poly.entity_id
_entity_poly.type
_entity_poly.pdbx_seq_one_letter_code
_entity_poly.pdbx_strand_id
1 'polypeptide(L)'
;NEAPSYGGFEGQIGFLMATGGMLCLMPDYLGLGSSDDVLHPYIHAESEAESGIALLQAVEILSDELGISMNGQHFVSGYSQGGHASMALARRMQEDPDAGFPLAGAAPMSGPYDMSGTQVPIGMTLESYANPAYLPYLILAWQQTYGNLFVDLGEVFQEPYASALPGYFDGETSGWYIDNFLDGPTSDLVQPEALESMMMPGHPFHDAALDNNVYDWVPESPMRLFYCTEDEQVFYENALVAEAWMN
;
A
#
# COMPACT_ATOMS: atom_id res chain seq x y z
N ASN A 1 -4.58 13.64 8.66
CA ASN A 1 -4.98 12.79 7.55
C ASN A 1 -6.12 13.43 6.77
N GLU A 2 -5.82 14.45 5.99
CA GLU A 2 -6.82 15.04 5.10
C GLU A 2 -6.87 14.19 3.83
N ALA A 3 -8.10 13.87 3.38
CA ALA A 3 -8.33 13.39 2.02
C ALA A 3 -7.60 14.32 1.03
N PRO A 4 -7.04 13.81 -0.07
CA PRO A 4 -6.35 14.66 -1.02
C PRO A 4 -7.26 15.80 -1.43
N SER A 5 -6.94 17.01 -0.97
CA SER A 5 -7.68 18.20 -1.36
C SER A 5 -7.56 18.34 -2.89
N TYR A 6 -8.61 18.82 -3.57
CA TYR A 6 -8.55 19.07 -5.01
C TYR A 6 -7.36 19.96 -5.42
N GLY A 7 -6.70 20.62 -4.47
CA GLY A 7 -5.48 21.39 -4.64
C GLY A 7 -4.17 20.62 -4.44
N GLY A 8 -4.21 19.39 -3.93
CA GLY A 8 -3.05 18.53 -3.79
C GLY A 8 -2.56 17.96 -5.14
N PHE A 9 -1.33 17.43 -5.17
CA PHE A 9 -0.73 16.89 -6.39
C PHE A 9 -1.55 15.70 -6.93
N GLU A 10 -1.99 14.80 -6.07
CA GLU A 10 -2.81 13.64 -6.42
C GLU A 10 -4.16 14.07 -7.02
N GLY A 11 -4.81 15.06 -6.40
CA GLY A 11 -6.07 15.63 -6.92
C GLY A 11 -5.90 16.26 -8.30
N GLN A 12 -4.74 16.86 -8.60
CA GLN A 12 -4.44 17.41 -9.93
C GLN A 12 -4.25 16.30 -10.97
N ILE A 13 -3.64 15.16 -10.62
CA ILE A 13 -3.53 14.00 -11.50
C ILE A 13 -4.93 13.46 -11.82
N GLY A 14 -5.77 13.26 -10.82
CA GLY A 14 -7.15 12.82 -11.01
C GLY A 14 -7.93 13.76 -11.91
N PHE A 15 -7.79 15.07 -11.72
CA PHE A 15 -8.42 16.08 -12.58
C PHE A 15 -7.90 16.00 -14.02
N LEU A 16 -6.60 15.83 -14.21
CA LEU A 16 -6.01 15.68 -15.55
C LEU A 16 -6.59 14.45 -16.27
N MET A 17 -6.70 13.31 -15.59
CA MET A 17 -7.30 12.11 -16.17
C MET A 17 -8.77 12.33 -16.52
N ALA A 18 -9.52 13.02 -15.66
CA ALA A 18 -10.92 13.35 -15.91
C ALA A 18 -11.12 14.23 -17.17
N THR A 19 -10.15 15.11 -17.52
CA THR A 19 -10.21 15.90 -18.76
C THR A 19 -10.17 15.03 -20.03
N GLY A 20 -9.69 13.79 -19.93
CA GLY A 20 -9.73 12.79 -21.01
C GLY A 20 -11.08 12.12 -21.23
N GLY A 21 -12.13 12.56 -20.52
CA GLY A 21 -13.49 12.01 -20.62
C GLY A 21 -13.69 10.77 -19.75
N MET A 22 -12.85 10.55 -18.74
CA MET A 22 -12.96 9.50 -17.74
C MET A 22 -13.59 10.07 -16.44
N LEU A 23 -14.35 9.25 -15.73
CA LEU A 23 -14.64 9.49 -14.33
C LEU A 23 -13.45 8.96 -13.52
N CYS A 24 -12.77 9.84 -12.81
CA CYS A 24 -11.63 9.48 -11.98
C CYS A 24 -12.08 9.34 -10.53
N LEU A 25 -11.80 8.18 -9.94
CA LEU A 25 -12.13 7.83 -8.57
C LEU A 25 -10.83 7.70 -7.77
N MET A 26 -10.80 8.31 -6.61
CA MET A 26 -9.66 8.30 -5.70
C MET A 26 -10.18 7.95 -4.30
N PRO A 27 -10.07 6.67 -3.88
CA PRO A 27 -10.56 6.25 -2.57
C PRO A 27 -9.69 6.83 -1.45
N ASP A 28 -10.32 7.27 -0.38
CA ASP A 28 -9.67 7.27 0.92
C ASP A 28 -9.61 5.82 1.38
N TYR A 29 -8.44 5.38 1.86
CA TYR A 29 -8.33 4.05 2.44
C TYR A 29 -8.85 4.05 3.88
N LEU A 30 -9.16 2.86 4.41
CA LEU A 30 -9.49 2.69 5.81
C LEU A 30 -8.41 3.34 6.71
N GLY A 31 -8.83 4.07 7.73
CA GLY A 31 -7.92 4.82 8.59
C GLY A 31 -7.51 6.20 8.05
N LEU A 32 -8.02 6.59 6.87
CA LEU A 32 -7.78 7.91 6.27
C LEU A 32 -9.10 8.64 6.01
N GLY A 33 -9.03 9.95 5.77
CA GLY A 33 -10.20 10.78 5.51
C GLY A 33 -11.18 10.78 6.69
N SER A 34 -12.42 10.35 6.47
CA SER A 34 -13.46 10.31 7.50
C SER A 34 -13.43 9.06 8.39
N SER A 35 -12.50 8.13 8.17
CA SER A 35 -12.31 6.90 8.93
C SER A 35 -11.05 6.91 9.79
N ASP A 36 -10.63 8.09 10.26
CA ASP A 36 -9.38 8.36 10.99
C ASP A 36 -9.36 7.89 12.47
N ASP A 37 -10.38 7.18 12.89
CA ASP A 37 -10.49 6.56 14.22
C ASP A 37 -9.65 5.28 14.38
N VAL A 38 -9.05 4.77 13.30
CA VAL A 38 -8.15 3.62 13.30
C VAL A 38 -6.84 3.97 12.57
N LEU A 39 -5.74 3.33 12.95
CA LEU A 39 -4.50 3.43 12.17
C LEU A 39 -4.73 2.85 10.78
N HIS A 40 -4.31 3.58 9.74
CA HIS A 40 -4.42 3.10 8.37
C HIS A 40 -3.70 1.74 8.20
N PRO A 41 -4.36 0.69 7.69
CA PRO A 41 -3.74 -0.61 7.37
C PRO A 41 -2.78 -0.47 6.18
N TYR A 42 -1.62 0.14 6.42
CA TYR A 42 -0.65 0.48 5.40
C TYR A 42 -0.12 -0.76 4.69
N ILE A 43 -0.18 -0.78 3.34
CA ILE A 43 0.19 -1.93 2.50
C ILE A 43 -0.54 -3.21 2.94
N HIS A 44 -1.86 -3.12 3.12
CA HIS A 44 -2.71 -4.28 3.38
C HIS A 44 -3.63 -4.51 2.17
N ALA A 45 -3.32 -5.52 1.39
CA ALA A 45 -3.89 -5.79 0.08
C ALA A 45 -5.43 -5.90 0.09
N GLU A 46 -5.98 -6.60 1.08
CA GLU A 46 -7.43 -6.79 1.19
C GLU A 46 -8.16 -5.47 1.45
N SER A 47 -7.72 -4.67 2.44
CA SER A 47 -8.40 -3.41 2.77
C SER A 47 -8.25 -2.35 1.67
N GLU A 48 -7.13 -2.35 0.95
CA GLU A 48 -6.92 -1.47 -0.20
C GLU A 48 -7.85 -1.84 -1.36
N ALA A 49 -7.96 -3.12 -1.69
CA ALA A 49 -8.86 -3.62 -2.74
C ALA A 49 -10.34 -3.38 -2.38
N GLU A 50 -10.74 -3.68 -1.15
CA GLU A 50 -12.11 -3.45 -0.68
C GLU A 50 -12.49 -1.97 -0.71
N SER A 51 -11.59 -1.06 -0.35
CA SER A 51 -11.82 0.38 -0.47
C SER A 51 -12.10 0.80 -1.92
N GLY A 52 -11.38 0.22 -2.88
CA GLY A 52 -11.60 0.43 -4.31
C GLY A 52 -12.97 -0.10 -4.78
N ILE A 53 -13.31 -1.33 -4.41
CA ILE A 53 -14.61 -1.94 -4.76
C ILE A 53 -15.77 -1.15 -4.15
N ALA A 54 -15.67 -0.77 -2.87
CA ALA A 54 -16.72 0.01 -2.20
C ALA A 54 -16.95 1.37 -2.88
N LEU A 55 -15.88 2.02 -3.32
CA LEU A 55 -16.00 3.29 -4.06
C LEU A 55 -16.64 3.09 -5.44
N LEU A 56 -16.28 2.03 -6.17
CA LEU A 56 -16.91 1.70 -7.44
C LEU A 56 -18.42 1.48 -7.28
N GLN A 57 -18.84 0.72 -6.28
CA GLN A 57 -20.25 0.49 -5.96
C GLN A 57 -20.99 1.80 -5.62
N ALA A 58 -20.39 2.66 -4.80
CA ALA A 58 -20.98 3.95 -4.44
C ALA A 58 -21.15 4.86 -5.67
N VAL A 59 -20.18 4.85 -6.57
CA VAL A 59 -20.21 5.68 -7.79
C VAL A 59 -21.21 5.13 -8.80
N GLU A 60 -21.42 3.83 -8.92
CA GLU A 60 -22.47 3.25 -9.75
C GLU A 60 -23.85 3.78 -9.32
N ILE A 61 -24.15 3.72 -8.02
CA ILE A 61 -25.40 4.26 -7.46
C ILE A 61 -25.53 5.75 -7.75
N LEU A 62 -24.48 6.54 -7.49
CA LEU A 62 -24.49 8.00 -7.73
C LEU A 62 -24.66 8.33 -9.22
N SER A 63 -24.04 7.56 -10.11
CA SER A 63 -24.13 7.75 -11.55
C SER A 63 -25.56 7.53 -12.05
N ASP A 64 -26.25 6.52 -11.54
CA ASP A 64 -27.65 6.26 -11.83
C ASP A 64 -28.57 7.40 -11.34
N GLU A 65 -28.36 7.88 -10.11
CA GLU A 65 -29.10 9.00 -9.55
C GLU A 65 -28.92 10.30 -10.36
N LEU A 66 -27.71 10.53 -10.85
CA LEU A 66 -27.37 11.72 -11.65
C LEU A 66 -27.66 11.58 -13.16
N GLY A 67 -28.08 10.39 -13.61
CA GLY A 67 -28.31 10.09 -15.03
C GLY A 67 -27.04 10.11 -15.87
N ILE A 68 -25.89 9.77 -15.27
CA ILE A 68 -24.59 9.65 -15.94
C ILE A 68 -24.49 8.22 -16.52
N SER A 69 -24.31 8.13 -17.84
CA SER A 69 -24.12 6.84 -18.49
C SER A 69 -22.64 6.45 -18.52
N MET A 70 -22.32 5.31 -17.90
CA MET A 70 -20.98 4.71 -17.90
C MET A 70 -20.88 3.70 -19.06
N ASN A 71 -19.67 3.54 -19.61
CA ASN A 71 -19.43 2.58 -20.69
C ASN A 71 -19.03 1.17 -20.20
N GLY A 72 -18.95 0.98 -18.88
CA GLY A 72 -18.58 -0.28 -18.24
C GLY A 72 -17.10 -0.67 -18.37
N GLN A 73 -16.23 0.25 -18.76
CA GLN A 73 -14.79 0.04 -18.80
C GLN A 73 -14.15 0.61 -17.53
N HIS A 74 -13.47 -0.24 -16.78
CA HIS A 74 -12.77 0.16 -15.55
C HIS A 74 -11.27 0.00 -15.75
N PHE A 75 -10.53 1.06 -15.40
CA PHE A 75 -9.07 1.10 -15.43
C PHE A 75 -8.56 1.38 -14.03
N VAL A 76 -7.49 0.70 -13.64
CA VAL A 76 -6.89 0.84 -12.31
C VAL A 76 -5.45 1.31 -12.45
N SER A 77 -5.06 2.30 -11.66
CA SER A 77 -3.70 2.81 -11.64
C SER A 77 -3.40 3.44 -10.28
N GLY A 78 -2.13 3.46 -9.91
CA GLY A 78 -1.66 4.09 -8.68
C GLY A 78 -0.14 4.06 -8.60
N TYR A 79 0.43 4.92 -7.75
CA TYR A 79 1.86 5.06 -7.56
C TYR A 79 2.27 4.71 -6.13
N SER A 80 3.42 4.07 -5.93
CA SER A 80 3.96 3.67 -4.63
C SER A 80 2.97 2.76 -3.88
N GLN A 81 2.46 3.10 -2.69
CA GLN A 81 1.36 2.39 -2.05
C GLN A 81 0.16 2.23 -3.01
N GLY A 82 -0.18 3.27 -3.77
CA GLY A 82 -1.23 3.17 -4.78
C GLY A 82 -0.92 2.19 -5.91
N GLY A 83 0.37 1.92 -6.19
CA GLY A 83 0.81 0.86 -7.08
C GLY A 83 0.46 -0.52 -6.53
N HIS A 84 0.73 -0.77 -5.25
CA HIS A 84 0.33 -1.98 -4.54
C HIS A 84 -1.19 -2.12 -4.51
N ALA A 85 -1.90 -1.09 -4.08
CA ALA A 85 -3.36 -1.07 -4.02
C ALA A 85 -4.02 -1.30 -5.40
N SER A 86 -3.45 -0.71 -6.46
CA SER A 86 -3.96 -0.91 -7.83
C SER A 86 -3.74 -2.35 -8.32
N MET A 87 -2.66 -3.00 -7.92
CA MET A 87 -2.42 -4.40 -8.22
C MET A 87 -3.39 -5.31 -7.45
N ALA A 88 -3.58 -5.06 -6.15
CA ALA A 88 -4.54 -5.77 -5.31
C ALA A 88 -5.98 -5.63 -5.84
N LEU A 89 -6.39 -4.40 -6.19
CA LEU A 89 -7.71 -4.15 -6.76
C LEU A 89 -7.89 -4.82 -8.13
N ALA A 90 -6.89 -4.76 -9.01
CA ALA A 90 -6.95 -5.41 -10.32
C ALA A 90 -7.12 -6.93 -10.19
N ARG A 91 -6.37 -7.56 -9.28
CA ARG A 91 -6.53 -8.98 -8.93
C ARG A 91 -7.93 -9.28 -8.43
N ARG A 92 -8.43 -8.49 -7.47
CA ARG A 92 -9.77 -8.67 -6.90
C ARG A 92 -10.88 -8.55 -7.94
N MET A 93 -10.80 -7.58 -8.86
CA MET A 93 -11.77 -7.41 -9.96
C MET A 93 -11.78 -8.60 -10.91
N GLN A 94 -10.65 -9.25 -11.14
CA GLN A 94 -10.57 -10.46 -11.97
C GLN A 94 -11.08 -11.70 -11.23
N GLU A 95 -10.73 -11.88 -9.95
CA GLU A 95 -11.09 -13.04 -9.15
C GLU A 95 -12.56 -13.04 -8.71
N ASP A 96 -13.18 -11.87 -8.63
CA ASP A 96 -14.59 -11.69 -8.25
C ASP A 96 -15.39 -11.02 -9.38
N PRO A 97 -15.70 -11.75 -10.47
CA PRO A 97 -16.49 -11.20 -11.57
C PRO A 97 -17.93 -10.85 -11.16
N ASP A 98 -18.43 -11.41 -10.07
CA ASP A 98 -19.77 -11.13 -9.55
C ASP A 98 -19.84 -9.74 -8.87
N ALA A 99 -18.71 -9.13 -8.55
CA ALA A 99 -18.65 -7.74 -8.11
C ALA A 99 -19.15 -6.74 -9.19
N GLY A 100 -19.19 -7.16 -10.47
CA GLY A 100 -19.80 -6.39 -11.55
C GLY A 100 -18.88 -5.34 -12.19
N PHE A 101 -17.61 -5.29 -11.83
CA PHE A 101 -16.64 -4.30 -12.32
C PHE A 101 -15.53 -4.96 -13.16
N PRO A 102 -15.79 -5.29 -14.44
CA PRO A 102 -14.79 -5.92 -15.30
C PRO A 102 -13.59 -4.99 -15.50
N LEU A 103 -12.38 -5.51 -15.26
CA LEU A 103 -11.13 -4.79 -15.50
C LEU A 103 -10.88 -4.67 -17.01
N ALA A 104 -10.76 -3.44 -17.52
CA ALA A 104 -10.41 -3.17 -18.91
C ALA A 104 -8.89 -2.98 -19.11
N GLY A 105 -8.16 -2.65 -18.06
CA GLY A 105 -6.72 -2.56 -18.05
C GLY A 105 -6.18 -1.96 -16.76
N ALA A 106 -4.90 -2.21 -16.47
CA ALA A 106 -4.25 -1.69 -15.29
C ALA A 106 -2.85 -1.12 -15.58
N ALA A 107 -2.47 -0.11 -14.80
CA ALA A 107 -1.18 0.55 -14.91
C ALA A 107 -0.59 0.83 -13.50
N PRO A 108 -0.21 -0.20 -12.73
CA PRO A 108 0.47 -0.02 -11.45
C PRO A 108 1.87 0.60 -11.63
N MET A 109 2.24 1.54 -10.74
CA MET A 109 3.50 2.29 -10.83
C MET A 109 4.29 2.18 -9.53
N SER A 110 5.54 1.72 -9.61
CA SER A 110 6.49 1.61 -8.49
C SER A 110 5.85 1.09 -7.19
N GLY A 111 5.06 0.03 -7.28
CA GLY A 111 4.41 -0.58 -6.11
C GLY A 111 5.29 -1.66 -5.46
N PRO A 112 5.23 -1.84 -4.14
CA PRO A 112 5.90 -2.92 -3.43
C PRO A 112 5.09 -4.23 -3.60
N TYR A 113 5.17 -4.86 -4.78
CA TYR A 113 4.33 -5.99 -5.15
C TYR A 113 4.72 -7.31 -4.48
N ASP A 114 6.00 -7.46 -4.15
CA ASP A 114 6.56 -8.63 -3.45
C ASP A 114 7.09 -8.19 -2.08
N MET A 115 6.19 -8.16 -1.11
CA MET A 115 6.51 -7.76 0.26
C MET A 115 7.44 -8.75 0.94
N SER A 116 7.21 -10.05 0.76
CA SER A 116 7.91 -11.12 1.49
C SER A 116 9.28 -11.45 0.91
N GLY A 117 9.47 -11.35 -0.41
CA GLY A 117 10.70 -11.74 -1.10
C GLY A 117 11.60 -10.56 -1.45
N THR A 118 11.04 -9.37 -1.65
CA THR A 118 11.78 -8.22 -2.18
C THR A 118 11.74 -7.02 -1.23
N GLN A 119 10.57 -6.41 -1.03
CA GLN A 119 10.48 -5.09 -0.39
C GLN A 119 10.98 -5.10 1.05
N VAL A 120 10.45 -5.98 1.90
CA VAL A 120 10.82 -6.03 3.32
C VAL A 120 12.24 -6.57 3.52
N PRO A 121 12.65 -7.70 2.91
CA PRO A 121 14.01 -8.22 3.07
C PRO A 121 15.10 -7.21 2.69
N ILE A 122 14.96 -6.50 1.57
CA ILE A 122 15.93 -5.48 1.17
C ILE A 122 15.90 -4.31 2.15
N GLY A 123 14.72 -3.78 2.49
CA GLY A 123 14.57 -2.66 3.42
C GLY A 123 15.17 -2.92 4.80
N MET A 124 15.09 -4.16 5.30
CA MET A 124 15.68 -4.55 6.58
C MET A 124 17.21 -4.59 6.59
N THR A 125 17.86 -4.65 5.43
CA THR A 125 19.33 -4.72 5.31
C THR A 125 19.98 -3.37 5.04
N LEU A 126 19.20 -2.30 4.84
CA LEU A 126 19.74 -0.99 4.49
C LEU A 126 20.41 -0.30 5.67
N GLU A 127 21.58 0.30 5.41
CA GLU A 127 22.24 1.21 6.35
C GLU A 127 21.56 2.59 6.42
N SER A 128 20.81 2.95 5.39
CA SER A 128 20.01 4.17 5.32
C SER A 128 18.84 3.97 4.37
N TYR A 129 17.65 4.36 4.78
CA TYR A 129 16.45 4.32 3.97
C TYR A 129 15.89 5.73 3.81
N ALA A 130 15.45 6.07 2.60
CA ALA A 130 15.01 7.42 2.27
C ALA A 130 13.86 7.93 3.16
N ASN A 131 12.98 7.02 3.60
CA ASN A 131 11.88 7.29 4.50
C ASN A 131 11.81 6.22 5.61
N PRO A 132 12.64 6.34 6.66
CA PRO A 132 12.73 5.33 7.71
C PRO A 132 11.42 5.09 8.47
N ALA A 133 10.47 6.03 8.42
CA ALA A 133 9.13 5.88 9.01
C ALA A 133 8.29 4.76 8.38
N TYR A 134 8.56 4.34 7.15
CA TYR A 134 7.72 3.34 6.47
C TYR A 134 7.77 1.97 7.13
N LEU A 135 8.93 1.52 7.59
CA LEU A 135 9.04 0.21 8.24
C LEU A 135 8.27 0.14 9.57
N PRO A 136 8.45 1.05 10.53
CA PRO A 136 7.65 1.02 11.74
C PRO A 136 6.17 1.26 11.47
N TYR A 137 5.80 2.10 10.49
CA TYR A 137 4.40 2.27 10.10
C TYR A 137 3.79 0.94 9.63
N LEU A 138 4.48 0.22 8.76
CA LEU A 138 4.07 -1.10 8.27
C LEU A 138 3.87 -2.08 9.43
N ILE A 139 4.85 -2.18 10.34
CA ILE A 139 4.81 -3.12 11.47
C ILE A 139 3.63 -2.81 12.41
N LEU A 140 3.42 -1.53 12.73
CA LEU A 140 2.30 -1.11 13.60
C LEU A 140 0.94 -1.32 12.93
N ALA A 141 0.83 -1.00 11.65
CA ALA A 141 -0.38 -1.19 10.86
C ALA A 141 -0.75 -2.69 10.76
N TRP A 142 0.23 -3.53 10.48
CA TRP A 142 0.01 -4.98 10.41
C TRP A 142 -0.24 -5.59 11.79
N GLN A 143 0.40 -5.10 12.86
CA GLN A 143 0.03 -5.53 14.21
C GLN A 143 -1.43 -5.21 14.53
N GLN A 144 -1.92 -4.03 14.15
CA GLN A 144 -3.33 -3.69 14.34
C GLN A 144 -4.26 -4.59 13.52
N THR A 145 -3.87 -4.92 12.30
CA THR A 145 -4.69 -5.72 11.37
C THR A 145 -4.72 -7.20 11.76
N TYR A 146 -3.55 -7.80 11.99
CA TYR A 146 -3.40 -9.23 12.28
C TYR A 146 -3.43 -9.57 13.78
N GLY A 147 -2.97 -8.67 14.63
CA GLY A 147 -3.04 -8.77 16.09
C GLY A 147 -2.06 -9.76 16.73
N ASN A 148 -1.13 -10.34 15.98
CA ASN A 148 -0.29 -11.45 16.43
C ASN A 148 1.19 -11.33 16.10
N LEU A 149 1.66 -10.15 15.65
CA LEU A 149 3.05 -9.98 15.23
C LEU A 149 4.00 -9.93 16.43
N PHE A 150 3.55 -9.29 17.51
CA PHE A 150 4.29 -9.16 18.77
C PHE A 150 3.31 -8.92 19.93
N VAL A 151 3.78 -9.10 21.15
CA VAL A 151 3.03 -8.79 22.38
C VAL A 151 3.40 -7.42 22.92
N ASP A 152 4.69 -7.07 22.84
CA ASP A 152 5.22 -5.78 23.29
C ASP A 152 6.12 -5.17 22.22
N LEU A 153 6.06 -3.84 22.04
CA LEU A 153 6.87 -3.13 21.04
C LEU A 153 8.36 -3.31 21.25
N GLY A 154 8.81 -3.50 22.50
CA GLY A 154 10.21 -3.80 22.84
C GLY A 154 10.72 -5.13 22.32
N GLU A 155 9.85 -6.05 21.87
CA GLU A 155 10.27 -7.28 21.17
C GLU A 155 10.76 -6.97 19.75
N VAL A 156 10.29 -5.89 19.15
CA VAL A 156 10.60 -5.52 17.77
C VAL A 156 11.52 -4.30 17.69
N PHE A 157 11.27 -3.28 18.49
CA PHE A 157 12.01 -2.01 18.43
C PHE A 157 12.91 -1.82 19.64
N GLN A 158 14.06 -1.22 19.40
CA GLN A 158 14.98 -0.79 20.46
C GLN A 158 14.47 0.48 21.14
N GLU A 159 14.91 0.75 22.38
CA GLU A 159 14.72 2.06 23.01
C GLU A 159 15.69 3.11 22.42
N PRO A 160 15.25 4.36 22.22
CA PRO A 160 14.00 4.95 22.72
C PRO A 160 12.79 4.76 21.78
N TYR A 161 12.93 4.06 20.68
CA TYR A 161 11.90 3.95 19.61
C TYR A 161 10.67 3.18 20.09
N ALA A 162 10.84 2.05 20.79
CA ALA A 162 9.72 1.25 21.31
C ALA A 162 8.74 2.10 22.13
N SER A 163 9.27 2.97 23.01
CA SER A 163 8.45 3.87 23.85
C SER A 163 7.86 5.05 23.09
N ALA A 164 8.49 5.51 22.01
CA ALA A 164 8.13 6.76 21.33
C ALA A 164 7.16 6.54 20.14
N LEU A 165 7.32 5.45 19.38
CA LEU A 165 6.59 5.21 18.14
C LEU A 165 5.07 5.33 18.25
N PRO A 166 4.38 4.83 19.30
CA PRO A 166 2.94 5.00 19.44
C PRO A 166 2.46 6.45 19.45
N GLY A 167 3.31 7.37 19.91
CA GLY A 167 3.00 8.80 19.95
C GLY A 167 3.28 9.54 18.64
N TYR A 168 3.99 8.91 17.69
CA TYR A 168 4.30 9.54 16.40
C TYR A 168 3.31 9.17 15.29
N PHE A 169 2.70 8.00 15.37
CA PHE A 169 1.68 7.56 14.40
C PHE A 169 0.27 7.92 14.87
N ASP A 170 0.09 9.16 15.32
CA ASP A 170 -1.14 9.74 15.87
C ASP A 170 -2.04 10.39 14.80
N GLY A 171 -1.61 10.39 13.53
CA GLY A 171 -2.30 11.05 12.43
C GLY A 171 -2.07 12.57 12.33
N GLU A 172 -1.42 13.19 13.32
CA GLU A 172 -1.12 14.63 13.36
C GLU A 172 0.36 14.93 13.13
N THR A 173 1.25 14.02 13.55
CA THR A 173 2.70 14.17 13.41
C THR A 173 3.12 14.01 11.95
N SER A 174 3.85 15.00 11.41
CA SER A 174 4.29 14.94 10.00
C SER A 174 5.33 13.84 9.77
N GLY A 175 5.26 13.16 8.61
CA GLY A 175 6.23 12.14 8.21
C GLY A 175 7.68 12.64 8.24
N TRP A 176 7.93 13.88 7.81
CA TRP A 176 9.26 14.50 7.89
C TRP A 176 9.82 14.52 9.32
N TYR A 177 8.98 14.79 10.31
CA TYR A 177 9.41 14.82 11.72
C TYR A 177 9.73 13.39 12.20
N ILE A 178 8.91 12.41 11.80
CA ILE A 178 9.12 11.00 12.13
C ILE A 178 10.43 10.50 11.50
N ASP A 179 10.64 10.77 10.21
CA ASP A 179 11.86 10.38 9.49
C ASP A 179 13.12 10.94 10.14
N ASN A 180 13.10 12.22 10.57
CA ASN A 180 14.24 12.82 11.28
C ASN A 180 14.49 12.22 12.68
N PHE A 181 13.45 11.72 13.34
CA PHE A 181 13.60 11.02 14.62
C PHE A 181 14.17 9.61 14.42
N LEU A 182 13.88 8.98 13.30
CA LEU A 182 14.30 7.63 12.93
C LEU A 182 15.56 7.61 12.05
N ASP A 183 16.25 8.73 11.90
CA ASP A 183 17.47 8.83 11.08
C ASP A 183 18.55 7.88 11.61
N GLY A 184 18.94 6.92 10.74
CA GLY A 184 19.92 5.89 11.06
C GLY A 184 19.65 4.56 10.34
N PRO A 185 20.54 3.57 10.53
CA PRO A 185 20.35 2.25 9.96
C PRO A 185 19.19 1.51 10.65
N THR A 186 18.53 0.62 9.89
CA THR A 186 17.45 -0.23 10.43
C THR A 186 17.91 -1.04 11.65
N SER A 187 19.18 -1.41 11.71
CA SER A 187 19.79 -2.12 12.85
C SER A 187 19.81 -1.32 14.17
N ASP A 188 19.70 0.00 14.13
CA ASP A 188 19.60 0.84 15.32
C ASP A 188 18.15 0.98 15.80
N LEU A 189 17.20 0.79 14.90
CA LEU A 189 15.76 0.88 15.15
C LEU A 189 15.17 -0.44 15.65
N VAL A 190 15.52 -1.55 15.00
CA VAL A 190 14.91 -2.87 15.21
C VAL A 190 15.83 -3.73 16.08
N GLN A 191 15.24 -4.54 16.96
CA GLN A 191 15.99 -5.51 17.78
C GLN A 191 16.72 -6.51 16.89
N PRO A 192 17.98 -6.88 17.23
CA PRO A 192 18.74 -7.85 16.43
C PRO A 192 18.01 -9.19 16.25
N GLU A 193 17.37 -9.70 17.31
CA GLU A 193 16.62 -10.95 17.29
C GLU A 193 15.37 -10.85 16.37
N ALA A 194 14.75 -9.68 16.32
CA ALA A 194 13.64 -9.41 15.40
C ALA A 194 14.12 -9.37 13.96
N LEU A 195 15.23 -8.68 13.66
CA LEU A 195 15.83 -8.66 12.31
C LEU A 195 16.16 -10.05 11.80
N GLU A 196 16.67 -10.94 12.69
CA GLU A 196 17.00 -12.32 12.33
C GLU A 196 15.77 -13.19 12.10
N SER A 197 14.67 -12.97 12.82
CA SER A 197 13.53 -13.90 12.87
C SER A 197 12.31 -13.48 12.06
N MET A 198 12.04 -12.19 11.93
CA MET A 198 10.79 -11.68 11.35
C MET A 198 10.52 -12.20 9.93
N MET A 199 11.56 -12.40 9.12
CA MET A 199 11.41 -12.92 7.75
C MET A 199 11.64 -14.43 7.64
N MET A 200 11.69 -15.16 8.76
CA MET A 200 11.76 -16.63 8.73
C MET A 200 10.37 -17.22 8.46
N PRO A 201 10.27 -18.28 7.63
CA PRO A 201 9.02 -18.97 7.39
C PRO A 201 8.35 -19.44 8.69
N GLY A 202 7.06 -19.10 8.85
CA GLY A 202 6.27 -19.39 10.04
C GLY A 202 6.35 -18.34 11.15
N HIS A 203 7.12 -17.27 10.96
CA HIS A 203 7.01 -16.10 11.82
C HIS A 203 5.77 -15.28 11.41
N PRO A 204 4.93 -14.78 12.34
CA PRO A 204 3.71 -14.06 12.00
C PRO A 204 3.91 -12.86 11.07
N PHE A 205 5.03 -12.15 11.19
CA PHE A 205 5.35 -11.04 10.29
C PHE A 205 5.66 -11.50 8.86
N HIS A 206 6.38 -12.62 8.71
CA HIS A 206 6.61 -13.22 7.39
C HIS A 206 5.30 -13.69 6.75
N ASP A 207 4.41 -14.30 7.54
CA ASP A 207 3.11 -14.75 7.05
C ASP A 207 2.24 -13.55 6.63
N ALA A 208 2.26 -12.45 7.39
CA ALA A 208 1.63 -11.20 6.98
C ALA A 208 2.26 -10.62 5.70
N ALA A 209 3.58 -10.68 5.54
CA ALA A 209 4.25 -10.24 4.32
C ALA A 209 3.84 -11.08 3.09
N LEU A 210 3.68 -12.40 3.26
CA LEU A 210 3.16 -13.28 2.20
C LEU A 210 1.72 -12.95 1.82
N ASP A 211 0.87 -12.66 2.80
CA ASP A 211 -0.55 -12.31 2.61
C ASP A 211 -0.71 -11.00 1.82
N ASN A 212 0.28 -10.13 1.91
CA ASN A 212 0.31 -8.85 1.20
C ASN A 212 1.17 -8.86 -0.08
N ASN A 213 1.55 -10.02 -0.58
CA ASN A 213 2.07 -10.16 -1.94
C ASN A 213 0.92 -10.01 -2.94
N VAL A 214 1.11 -9.16 -3.95
CA VAL A 214 0.06 -8.87 -4.94
C VAL A 214 0.46 -9.20 -6.38
N TYR A 215 1.58 -9.89 -6.57
CA TYR A 215 2.15 -10.21 -7.89
C TYR A 215 1.84 -11.62 -8.38
N ASP A 216 1.43 -12.55 -7.52
CA ASP A 216 1.40 -13.99 -7.75
C ASP A 216 0.13 -14.48 -8.47
N TRP A 217 -0.28 -13.79 -9.51
CA TRP A 217 -1.43 -14.09 -10.37
C TRP A 217 -1.13 -13.72 -11.83
N VAL A 218 -1.96 -14.20 -12.77
CA VAL A 218 -1.80 -13.91 -14.20
C VAL A 218 -2.95 -13.01 -14.67
N PRO A 219 -2.66 -11.76 -15.10
CA PRO A 219 -3.70 -10.85 -15.59
C PRO A 219 -4.34 -11.34 -16.91
N GLU A 220 -5.66 -11.35 -16.97
CA GLU A 220 -6.43 -11.60 -18.20
C GLU A 220 -6.64 -10.31 -19.02
N SER A 221 -6.56 -9.16 -18.36
CA SER A 221 -6.67 -7.84 -18.98
C SER A 221 -5.30 -7.22 -19.22
N PRO A 222 -5.16 -6.30 -20.21
CA PRO A 222 -3.89 -5.61 -20.45
C PRO A 222 -3.37 -4.93 -19.21
N MET A 223 -2.12 -5.24 -18.84
CA MET A 223 -1.43 -4.61 -17.71
C MET A 223 -0.08 -4.06 -18.15
N ARG A 224 0.31 -2.92 -17.59
CA ARG A 224 1.61 -2.33 -17.83
C ARG A 224 2.19 -1.81 -16.53
N LEU A 225 3.32 -2.36 -16.11
CA LEU A 225 4.08 -1.91 -14.94
C LEU A 225 4.99 -0.74 -15.33
N PHE A 226 5.02 0.28 -14.47
CA PHE A 226 5.95 1.39 -14.57
C PHE A 226 6.80 1.42 -13.31
N TYR A 227 8.11 1.62 -13.47
CA TYR A 227 9.04 1.71 -12.35
C TYR A 227 10.28 2.53 -12.71
N CYS A 228 10.97 3.04 -11.70
CA CYS A 228 12.24 3.73 -11.83
C CYS A 228 13.35 2.82 -11.28
N THR A 229 14.43 2.62 -12.04
CA THR A 229 15.57 1.79 -11.60
C THR A 229 16.43 2.43 -10.51
N GLU A 230 16.26 3.73 -10.27
CA GLU A 230 16.92 4.50 -9.21
C GLU A 230 15.92 4.85 -8.08
N ASP A 231 14.88 4.02 -7.88
CA ASP A 231 13.91 4.21 -6.82
C ASP A 231 14.53 3.85 -5.47
N GLU A 232 14.60 4.81 -4.56
CA GLU A 232 15.20 4.66 -3.23
C GLU A 232 14.19 4.21 -2.17
N GLN A 233 12.90 4.16 -2.51
CA GLN A 233 11.81 3.85 -1.59
C GLN A 233 11.18 2.49 -1.88
N VAL A 234 10.83 2.24 -3.13
CA VAL A 234 10.28 0.97 -3.59
C VAL A 234 11.24 0.32 -4.58
N PHE A 235 11.87 -0.77 -4.17
CA PHE A 235 12.89 -1.43 -4.97
C PHE A 235 12.30 -1.94 -6.28
N TYR A 236 12.91 -1.55 -7.41
CA TYR A 236 12.39 -1.87 -8.74
C TYR A 236 12.33 -3.38 -9.02
N GLU A 237 13.06 -4.18 -8.25
CA GLU A 237 13.01 -5.64 -8.29
C GLU A 237 11.58 -6.17 -8.04
N ASN A 238 10.75 -5.46 -7.29
CA ASN A 238 9.32 -5.75 -7.14
C ASN A 238 8.62 -5.87 -8.51
N ALA A 239 8.90 -4.93 -9.41
CA ALA A 239 8.31 -4.94 -10.74
C ALA A 239 8.86 -6.08 -11.61
N LEU A 240 10.15 -6.40 -11.47
CA LEU A 240 10.77 -7.52 -12.20
C LEU A 240 10.23 -8.87 -11.74
N VAL A 241 10.01 -9.06 -10.44
CA VAL A 241 9.38 -10.27 -9.88
C VAL A 241 7.95 -10.41 -10.42
N ALA A 242 7.17 -9.32 -10.37
CA ALA A 242 5.81 -9.31 -10.87
C ALA A 242 5.75 -9.62 -12.38
N GLU A 243 6.60 -8.98 -13.19
CA GLU A 243 6.68 -9.24 -14.63
C GLU A 243 7.05 -10.70 -14.94
N ALA A 244 8.02 -11.24 -14.22
CA ALA A 244 8.47 -12.62 -14.42
C ALA A 244 7.41 -13.66 -14.06
N TRP A 245 6.55 -13.36 -13.08
CA TRP A 245 5.46 -14.25 -12.70
C TRP A 245 4.27 -14.17 -13.66
N MET A 246 3.91 -12.97 -14.11
CA MET A 246 2.72 -12.68 -14.90
C MET A 246 2.87 -13.03 -16.41
N ASN A 247 4.08 -13.28 -16.91
CA ASN A 247 4.38 -13.69 -18.30
C ASN A 247 4.57 -15.20 -18.43
#